data_ba7f7f30a49fe707bd767f39780ee893
#
_entry.id   ba7f7f30a49fe707bd767f39780ee893
#
_cell.length_a   1.000
_cell.length_b   1.000
_cell.length_c   1.000
_cell.angle_alpha   90.00
_cell.angle_beta   90.00
_cell.angle_gamma   90.00
#
_symmetry.space_group_name_H-M   'P 1'
#
loop_
_entity.id
_entity.type
_entity.pdbx_description
1 polymer ?
#
loop_
_entity_poly.entity_id
_entity_poly.type
_entity_poly.pdbx_seq_one_letter_code
_entity_poly.pdbx_strand_id
1 'polypeptide(L)'
;MDISKIKEMMEVYPEDGRLPCPVAHYIAAWLSIPPIEVGRVATKSGISIYQCQLGLFGYGRKGISSYKVIGKKVEVPEEFKAIVEKEAIRQGKKAKISCIQLWQIADKLGITRFEAGNAADALGYKITPCQLGCF
;
A
#
# COMPACT_ATOMS: atom_id res chain seq x y z
N MET A 1 7.65 17.46 14.52
CA MET A 1 6.53 17.05 13.67
C MET A 1 5.21 17.39 14.34
N ASP A 2 4.33 18.04 13.64
CA ASP A 2 3.08 18.51 14.23
C ASP A 2 1.95 17.48 14.08
N ILE A 3 1.76 16.69 15.11
CA ILE A 3 0.71 15.67 15.18
C ILE A 3 -0.68 16.27 15.03
N SER A 4 -0.88 17.50 15.55
CA SER A 4 -2.17 18.20 15.46
C SER A 4 -2.59 18.43 14.01
N LYS A 5 -1.67 18.84 13.14
CA LYS A 5 -1.96 19.05 11.72
C LYS A 5 -2.32 17.76 11.00
N ILE A 6 -1.63 16.66 11.35
CA ILE A 6 -1.95 15.36 10.79
C ILE A 6 -3.38 14.97 11.16
N LYS A 7 -3.75 15.11 12.43
CA LYS A 7 -5.09 14.80 12.92
C LYS A 7 -6.16 15.67 12.26
N GLU A 8 -5.91 16.98 12.14
CA GLU A 8 -6.84 17.89 11.46
C GLU A 8 -7.12 17.45 10.02
N MET A 9 -6.08 17.09 9.29
CA MET A 9 -6.23 16.66 7.90
C MET A 9 -6.94 15.32 7.79
N MET A 10 -6.71 14.40 8.73
CA MET A 10 -7.44 13.13 8.77
C MET A 10 -8.92 13.32 9.03
N GLU A 11 -9.28 14.29 9.85
CA GLU A 11 -10.67 14.61 10.20
C GLU A 11 -11.46 15.19 9.03
N VAL A 12 -10.78 15.83 8.06
CA VAL A 12 -11.41 16.33 6.85
C VAL A 12 -11.99 15.21 5.98
N TYR A 13 -11.48 13.98 6.14
CA TYR A 13 -11.92 12.82 5.38
C TYR A 13 -12.52 11.74 6.30
N PRO A 14 -13.54 12.06 7.12
CA PRO A 14 -14.07 11.11 8.07
C PRO A 14 -14.97 10.09 7.38
N GLU A 15 -14.55 8.84 7.42
CA GLU A 15 -15.38 7.72 6.99
C GLU A 15 -15.43 6.66 8.08
N ASP A 16 -16.21 6.91 9.13
CA ASP A 16 -16.42 5.96 10.23
C ASP A 16 -15.13 5.45 10.87
N GLY A 17 -14.18 6.35 11.13
CA GLY A 17 -12.90 5.98 11.73
C GLY A 17 -11.93 5.29 10.79
N ARG A 18 -12.11 5.46 9.48
CA ARG A 18 -11.24 4.90 8.46
C ARG A 18 -10.65 5.98 7.57
N LEU A 19 -9.46 5.73 7.03
CA LEU A 19 -8.75 6.65 6.16
C LEU A 19 -8.25 5.88 4.93
N PRO A 20 -8.63 6.29 3.70
CA PRO A 20 -8.12 5.63 2.50
C PRO A 20 -6.61 5.78 2.38
N CYS A 21 -5.93 4.71 1.94
CA CYS A 21 -4.49 4.73 1.69
C CYS A 21 -4.06 5.92 0.81
N PRO A 22 -4.73 6.21 -0.32
CA PRO A 22 -4.37 7.38 -1.15
C PRO A 22 -4.46 8.70 -0.39
N VAL A 23 -5.46 8.85 0.49
CA VAL A 23 -5.63 10.08 1.28
C VAL A 23 -4.52 10.21 2.31
N ALA A 24 -4.13 9.11 2.97
CA ALA A 24 -3.01 9.11 3.90
C ALA A 24 -1.71 9.57 3.22
N HIS A 25 -1.45 9.09 2.01
CA HIS A 25 -0.29 9.52 1.23
C HIS A 25 -0.39 10.99 0.80
N TYR A 26 -1.59 11.46 0.46
CA TYR A 26 -1.83 12.86 0.15
C TYR A 26 -1.48 13.76 1.35
N ILE A 27 -1.90 13.37 2.54
CA ILE A 27 -1.59 14.10 3.77
C ILE A 27 -0.07 14.16 3.99
N ALA A 28 0.62 13.04 3.83
CA ALA A 28 2.07 12.99 3.98
C ALA A 28 2.76 13.93 2.99
N ALA A 29 2.34 13.92 1.74
CA ALA A 29 2.89 14.79 0.71
C ALA A 29 2.62 16.26 0.99
N TRP A 30 1.39 16.59 1.39
CA TRP A 30 1.01 17.96 1.71
C TRP A 30 1.84 18.54 2.85
N LEU A 31 2.09 17.74 3.89
CA LEU A 31 2.86 18.17 5.05
C LEU A 31 4.38 17.94 4.91
N SER A 32 4.81 17.37 3.79
CA SER A 32 6.23 17.03 3.52
C SER A 32 6.84 16.14 4.61
N ILE A 33 6.10 15.13 5.01
CA ILE A 33 6.54 14.15 6.02
C ILE A 33 6.51 12.74 5.42
N PRO A 34 7.28 11.78 6.00
CA PRO A 34 7.22 10.40 5.55
C PRO A 34 5.84 9.79 5.77
N PRO A 35 5.33 8.99 4.83
CA PRO A 35 4.01 8.34 4.98
C PRO A 35 3.85 7.52 6.25
N ILE A 36 4.92 6.88 6.75
CA ILE A 36 4.88 6.10 7.98
C ILE A 36 4.42 6.93 9.18
N GLU A 37 4.70 8.23 9.19
CA GLU A 37 4.28 9.10 10.30
C GLU A 37 2.76 9.29 10.30
N VAL A 38 2.14 9.39 9.13
CA VAL A 38 0.67 9.44 9.03
C VAL A 38 0.07 8.13 9.52
N GLY A 39 0.65 7.00 9.11
CA GLY A 39 0.21 5.68 9.57
C GLY A 39 0.30 5.52 11.09
N ARG A 40 1.38 6.00 11.71
CA ARG A 40 1.55 5.98 13.17
C ARG A 40 0.50 6.80 13.90
N VAL A 41 0.22 8.01 13.40
CA VAL A 41 -0.80 8.87 14.01
C VAL A 41 -2.19 8.26 13.86
N ALA A 42 -2.50 7.70 12.69
CA ALA A 42 -3.76 7.01 12.46
C ALA A 42 -3.96 5.87 13.45
N THR A 43 -2.94 5.02 13.62
CA THR A 43 -2.97 3.90 14.57
C THR A 43 -3.22 4.37 15.99
N LYS A 44 -2.49 5.39 16.43
CA LYS A 44 -2.65 5.96 17.78
C LYS A 44 -4.02 6.59 18.00
N SER A 45 -4.64 7.07 16.94
CA SER A 45 -5.95 7.73 16.99
C SER A 45 -7.12 6.76 16.79
N GLY A 46 -6.85 5.46 16.64
CA GLY A 46 -7.88 4.46 16.41
C GLY A 46 -8.48 4.52 15.01
N ILE A 47 -7.77 5.13 14.05
CA ILE A 47 -8.21 5.25 12.66
C ILE A 47 -7.58 4.14 11.84
N SER A 48 -8.39 3.34 11.15
CA SER A 48 -7.92 2.25 10.30
C SER A 48 -7.66 2.75 8.89
N ILE A 49 -6.52 2.33 8.33
CA ILE A 49 -6.23 2.58 6.91
C ILE A 49 -6.97 1.53 6.08
N TYR A 50 -7.60 1.96 4.98
CA TYR A 50 -8.29 1.04 4.07
C TYR A 50 -8.04 1.41 2.61
N GLN A 51 -8.57 0.63 1.66
CA GLN A 51 -8.37 0.83 0.23
C GLN A 51 -6.88 0.89 -0.17
N CYS A 52 -6.13 -0.14 0.20
CA CYS A 52 -4.73 -0.28 -0.21
C CYS A 52 -4.60 -0.15 -1.73
N GLN A 53 -3.67 0.66 -2.18
CA GLN A 53 -3.48 0.91 -3.62
C GLN A 53 -3.01 -0.30 -4.41
N LEU A 54 -2.45 -1.29 -3.72
CA LEU A 54 -2.05 -2.56 -4.34
C LEU A 54 -3.15 -3.64 -4.27
N GLY A 55 -4.28 -3.33 -3.65
CA GLY A 55 -5.40 -4.25 -3.54
C GLY A 55 -5.28 -5.29 -2.45
N LEU A 56 -4.39 -5.10 -1.47
CA LEU A 56 -4.08 -6.11 -0.45
C LEU A 56 -5.08 -6.15 0.71
N PHE A 57 -5.71 -5.03 1.03
CA PHE A 57 -6.63 -4.96 2.15
C PHE A 57 -7.61 -3.79 2.02
N GLY A 58 -8.64 -3.78 2.86
CA GLY A 58 -9.51 -2.62 3.00
C GLY A 58 -10.62 -2.50 1.97
N TYR A 59 -10.99 -3.59 1.28
CA TYR A 59 -12.02 -3.56 0.23
C TYR A 59 -13.29 -4.34 0.60
N GLY A 60 -13.33 -4.94 1.77
CA GLY A 60 -14.51 -5.65 2.22
C GLY A 60 -15.59 -4.73 2.74
N ARG A 61 -16.67 -5.34 3.20
CA ARG A 61 -17.74 -4.61 3.88
C ARG A 61 -17.18 -3.90 5.11
N LYS A 62 -17.90 -2.89 5.59
CA LYS A 62 -17.56 -2.17 6.81
C LYS A 62 -17.20 -3.18 7.93
N GLY A 63 -16.01 -3.03 8.50
CA GLY A 63 -15.48 -3.91 9.53
C GLY A 63 -14.59 -5.04 9.04
N ILE A 64 -14.49 -5.28 7.73
CA ILE A 64 -13.59 -6.28 7.17
C ILE A 64 -12.40 -5.58 6.54
N SER A 65 -11.39 -5.29 7.35
CA SER A 65 -10.21 -4.54 6.91
C SER A 65 -9.19 -5.37 6.13
N SER A 66 -9.21 -6.68 6.32
CA SER A 66 -8.23 -7.59 5.69
C SER A 66 -8.63 -8.12 4.32
N TYR A 67 -9.80 -7.74 3.81
CA TYR A 67 -10.26 -8.21 2.51
C TYR A 67 -9.38 -7.64 1.39
N LYS A 68 -8.86 -8.52 0.54
CA LYS A 68 -8.07 -8.12 -0.62
C LYS A 68 -8.83 -8.38 -1.92
N VAL A 69 -8.55 -7.57 -2.95
CA VAL A 69 -9.19 -7.70 -4.27
C VAL A 69 -8.29 -8.32 -5.33
N ILE A 70 -7.06 -8.66 -4.95
CA ILE A 70 -6.10 -9.35 -5.82
C ILE A 70 -6.05 -10.84 -5.48
N GLY A 71 -5.26 -11.60 -6.22
CA GLY A 71 -5.10 -13.05 -6.03
C GLY A 71 -5.64 -13.87 -7.19
N LYS A 72 -6.02 -13.21 -8.28
CA LYS A 72 -6.44 -13.90 -9.51
C LYS A 72 -5.21 -14.34 -10.29
N LYS A 73 -5.31 -15.48 -10.95
CA LYS A 73 -4.28 -15.89 -11.91
C LYS A 73 -4.29 -14.88 -13.06
N VAL A 74 -3.18 -14.21 -13.24
CA VAL A 74 -3.00 -13.22 -14.31
C VAL A 74 -1.79 -13.58 -15.13
N GLU A 75 -1.81 -13.19 -16.39
CA GLU A 75 -0.64 -13.29 -17.25
C GLU A 75 0.29 -12.13 -16.86
N VAL A 76 1.48 -12.48 -16.37
CA VAL A 76 2.46 -11.49 -15.91
C VAL A 76 3.35 -11.09 -17.08
N PRO A 77 3.42 -9.78 -17.42
CA PRO A 77 4.33 -9.33 -18.48
C PRO A 77 5.79 -9.69 -18.15
N GLU A 78 6.54 -10.12 -19.16
CA GLU A 78 7.96 -10.46 -18.98
C GLU A 78 8.79 -9.30 -18.45
N GLU A 79 8.48 -8.08 -18.87
CA GLU A 79 9.15 -6.87 -18.38
C GLU A 79 8.95 -6.68 -16.87
N PHE A 80 7.74 -6.91 -16.39
CA PHE A 80 7.43 -6.84 -14.96
C PHE A 80 8.23 -7.88 -14.19
N LYS A 81 8.22 -9.12 -14.67
CA LYS A 81 8.93 -10.24 -14.05
C LYS A 81 10.43 -9.96 -13.93
N ALA A 82 11.05 -9.46 -15.00
CA ALA A 82 12.47 -9.14 -15.02
C ALA A 82 12.84 -8.06 -14.00
N ILE A 83 12.02 -6.99 -13.91
CA ILE A 83 12.27 -5.89 -12.97
C ILE A 83 12.09 -6.36 -11.52
N VAL A 84 11.03 -7.09 -11.23
CA VAL A 84 10.74 -7.59 -9.88
C VAL A 84 11.85 -8.54 -9.41
N GLU A 85 12.31 -9.45 -10.26
CA GLU A 85 13.39 -10.37 -9.91
C GLU A 85 14.68 -9.64 -9.56
N LYS A 86 14.95 -8.52 -10.24
CA LYS A 86 16.13 -7.69 -9.98
C LYS A 86 16.02 -6.90 -8.68
N GLU A 87 14.84 -6.39 -8.36
CA GLU A 87 14.63 -5.47 -7.23
C GLU A 87 14.19 -6.17 -5.93
N ALA A 88 13.60 -7.35 -6.02
CA ALA A 88 13.12 -8.07 -4.84
C ALA A 88 14.27 -8.55 -3.95
N ILE A 89 14.02 -8.53 -2.65
CA ILE A 89 14.95 -9.06 -1.66
C ILE A 89 14.62 -10.52 -1.40
N ARG A 90 15.61 -11.40 -1.58
CA ARG A 90 15.44 -12.82 -1.29
C ARG A 90 16.01 -13.14 0.08
N GLN A 91 15.17 -13.75 0.92
CA GLN A 91 15.59 -14.29 2.21
C GLN A 91 15.19 -15.76 2.25
N GLY A 92 16.15 -16.64 2.00
CA GLY A 92 15.89 -18.09 1.90
C GLY A 92 14.98 -18.40 0.70
N LYS A 93 13.86 -19.08 0.94
CA LYS A 93 12.90 -19.46 -0.10
C LYS A 93 11.88 -18.37 -0.40
N LYS A 94 11.84 -17.29 0.40
CA LYS A 94 10.86 -16.21 0.24
C LYS A 94 11.49 -15.00 -0.42
N ALA A 95 10.83 -14.47 -1.42
CA ALA A 95 11.18 -13.20 -2.03
C ALA A 95 10.20 -12.14 -1.58
N LYS A 96 10.72 -10.95 -1.24
CA LYS A 96 9.94 -9.83 -0.75
C LYS A 96 10.13 -8.62 -1.65
N ILE A 97 9.06 -7.88 -1.87
CA ILE A 97 9.13 -6.60 -2.58
C ILE A 97 8.27 -5.59 -1.82
N SER A 98 8.76 -4.36 -1.70
CA SER A 98 8.05 -3.33 -0.94
C SER A 98 6.92 -2.70 -1.74
N CYS A 99 5.98 -2.09 -1.01
CA CYS A 99 4.89 -1.32 -1.58
C CYS A 99 5.41 -0.23 -2.53
N ILE A 100 6.40 0.56 -2.09
CA ILE A 100 6.93 1.65 -2.91
C ILE A 100 7.63 1.14 -4.18
N GLN A 101 8.34 0.03 -4.10
CA GLN A 101 8.98 -0.56 -5.27
C GLN A 101 7.95 -0.95 -6.32
N LEU A 102 6.82 -1.55 -5.91
CA LEU A 102 5.74 -1.91 -6.83
C LEU A 102 5.08 -0.67 -7.44
N TRP A 103 4.92 0.41 -6.67
CA TRP A 103 4.40 1.67 -7.22
C TRP A 103 5.32 2.22 -8.30
N GLN A 104 6.63 2.21 -8.06
CA GLN A 104 7.63 2.69 -9.03
C GLN A 104 7.65 1.82 -10.29
N ILE A 105 7.54 0.51 -10.14
CA ILE A 105 7.46 -0.42 -11.27
C ILE A 105 6.19 -0.17 -12.08
N ALA A 106 5.06 0.01 -11.41
CA ALA A 106 3.79 0.31 -12.08
C ALA A 106 3.89 1.58 -12.92
N ASP A 107 4.46 2.65 -12.34
CA ASP A 107 4.64 3.92 -13.04
C ASP A 107 5.58 3.76 -14.24
N LYS A 108 6.67 3.03 -14.09
CA LYS A 108 7.66 2.79 -15.15
C LYS A 108 7.06 2.02 -16.33
N LEU A 109 6.22 1.04 -16.06
CA LEU A 109 5.62 0.18 -17.09
C LEU A 109 4.27 0.69 -17.60
N GLY A 110 3.73 1.76 -17.01
CA GLY A 110 2.44 2.30 -17.39
C GLY A 110 1.26 1.40 -17.04
N ILE A 111 1.38 0.59 -16.00
CA ILE A 111 0.30 -0.27 -15.49
C ILE A 111 -0.24 0.32 -14.18
N THR A 112 -1.42 -0.15 -13.77
CA THR A 112 -2.00 0.30 -12.50
C THR A 112 -1.28 -0.34 -11.32
N ARG A 113 -1.40 0.29 -10.15
CA ARG A 113 -0.85 -0.28 -8.92
C ARG A 113 -1.54 -1.59 -8.53
N PHE A 114 -2.84 -1.71 -8.82
CA PHE A 114 -3.57 -2.98 -8.65
C PHE A 114 -2.97 -4.09 -9.52
N GLU A 115 -2.68 -3.79 -10.77
CA GLU A 115 -2.05 -4.75 -11.68
C GLU A 115 -0.68 -5.18 -11.18
N ALA A 116 0.13 -4.22 -10.67
CA ALA A 116 1.44 -4.53 -10.11
C ALA A 116 1.31 -5.41 -8.86
N GLY A 117 0.40 -5.10 -7.96
CA GLY A 117 0.15 -5.90 -6.76
C GLY A 117 -0.31 -7.31 -7.10
N ASN A 118 -1.23 -7.44 -8.05
CA ASN A 118 -1.75 -8.74 -8.47
C ASN A 118 -0.68 -9.58 -9.17
N ALA A 119 0.16 -8.96 -10.00
CA ALA A 119 1.26 -9.66 -10.68
C ALA A 119 2.30 -10.15 -9.68
N ALA A 120 2.68 -9.35 -8.70
CA ALA A 120 3.62 -9.76 -7.65
C ALA A 120 3.06 -10.92 -6.83
N ASP A 121 1.79 -10.87 -6.48
CA ASP A 121 1.11 -11.95 -5.76
C ASP A 121 1.10 -13.24 -6.59
N ALA A 122 0.80 -13.14 -7.90
CA ALA A 122 0.79 -14.28 -8.81
C ALA A 122 2.16 -14.94 -8.93
N LEU A 123 3.24 -14.16 -8.82
CA LEU A 123 4.61 -14.66 -8.85
C LEU A 123 5.08 -15.22 -7.50
N GLY A 124 4.24 -15.14 -6.46
CA GLY A 124 4.57 -15.66 -5.14
C GLY A 124 5.43 -14.73 -4.29
N TYR A 125 5.56 -13.48 -4.64
CA TYR A 125 6.31 -12.51 -3.83
C TYR A 125 5.48 -12.03 -2.65
N LYS A 126 6.12 -11.89 -1.49
CA LYS A 126 5.50 -11.25 -0.35
C LYS A 126 5.69 -9.74 -0.47
N ILE A 127 4.60 -9.00 -0.41
CA ILE A 127 4.63 -7.54 -0.51
C ILE A 127 4.80 -6.96 0.90
N THR A 128 5.96 -6.39 1.18
CA THR A 128 6.30 -5.78 2.47
C THR A 128 7.61 -4.98 2.33
N PRO A 129 7.81 -3.88 3.07
CA PRO A 129 6.87 -3.25 3.97
C PRO A 129 5.88 -2.32 3.26
N CYS A 130 4.78 -2.01 3.95
CA CYS A 130 3.85 -0.96 3.57
C CYS A 130 4.41 0.39 4.00
N GLN A 131 4.24 1.43 3.18
CA GLN A 131 4.73 2.77 3.52
C GLN A 131 4.03 3.39 4.72
N LEU A 132 2.80 3.00 4.98
CA LEU A 132 2.03 3.47 6.13
C LEU A 132 2.20 2.59 7.37
N GLY A 133 2.95 1.50 7.25
CA GLY A 133 3.20 0.58 8.35
C GLY A 133 2.06 -0.42 8.62
N CYS A 134 1.18 -0.66 7.64
CA CYS A 134 0.06 -1.59 7.82
C CYS A 134 0.51 -3.05 7.78
N PHE A 135 1.61 -3.34 7.12
CA PHE A 135 2.17 -4.69 7.02
C PHE A 135 3.66 -4.69 6.71
#